data_d5f2480013bdd7067d42ba87db348b06
#
_entry.id   d5f2480013bdd7067d42ba87db348b06
#
_cell.length_a   1.000
_cell.length_b   1.000
_cell.length_c   1.000
_cell.angle_alpha   90.00
_cell.angle_beta   90.00
_cell.angle_gamma   90.00
#
_symmetry.space_group_name_H-M   'P 1'
#
loop_
_entity.id
_entity.type
_entity.pdbx_description
1 polymer ?
#
loop_
_entity_poly.entity_id
_entity_poly.type
_entity_poly.pdbx_seq_one_letter_code
_entity_poly.pdbx_strand_id
1 'polypeptide(L)'
;MNWSDHARYRLELAEGFLSEARQDLDLARFRSCVSNAQLSIENAAKTVIALFGPVGKTHEPWCELKALLAEEVVPQVLGEQVERLAAIAARYGLKEHFLTDYGDETRFLSPWRLFGQEDAAEALETAETCFALAQEIGSRWLKAPTDKESAAETS
;
A
#
# COMPACT_ATOMS: atom_id res chain seq x y z
N MET A 1 -15.67 16.61 -3.18
CA MET A 1 -14.21 16.74 -3.34
C MET A 1 -13.66 15.54 -4.08
N ASN A 2 -12.80 15.79 -5.04
CA ASN A 2 -12.21 14.73 -5.86
C ASN A 2 -10.81 14.35 -5.32
N TRP A 3 -10.44 13.10 -5.49
CA TRP A 3 -9.07 12.64 -5.26
C TRP A 3 -8.12 13.44 -6.15
N SER A 4 -6.92 13.76 -5.64
CA SER A 4 -5.87 14.31 -6.49
C SER A 4 -5.53 13.30 -7.60
N ASP A 5 -5.07 13.79 -8.74
CA ASP A 5 -4.69 12.92 -9.86
C ASP A 5 -3.58 11.94 -9.48
N HIS A 6 -2.63 12.39 -8.66
CA HIS A 6 -1.55 11.54 -8.16
C HIS A 6 -2.07 10.40 -7.26
N ALA A 7 -2.94 10.73 -6.31
CA ALA A 7 -3.52 9.71 -5.42
C ALA A 7 -4.40 8.73 -6.19
N ARG A 8 -5.21 9.22 -7.12
CA ARG A 8 -6.05 8.38 -7.98
C ARG A 8 -5.21 7.44 -8.84
N TYR A 9 -4.15 7.94 -9.44
CA TYR A 9 -3.21 7.14 -10.23
C TYR A 9 -2.60 6.01 -9.40
N ARG A 10 -2.13 6.30 -8.18
CA ARG A 10 -1.56 5.29 -7.30
C ARG A 10 -2.58 4.26 -6.85
N LEU A 11 -3.81 4.69 -6.58
CA LEU A 11 -4.90 3.77 -6.22
C LEU A 11 -5.24 2.84 -7.39
N GLU A 12 -5.26 3.35 -8.61
CA GLU A 12 -5.48 2.55 -9.82
C GLU A 12 -4.38 1.50 -10.02
N LEU A 13 -3.11 1.87 -9.78
CA LEU A 13 -2.00 0.91 -9.79
C LEU A 13 -2.18 -0.18 -8.72
N ALA A 14 -2.54 0.22 -7.50
CA ALA A 14 -2.78 -0.73 -6.41
C ALA A 14 -3.90 -1.72 -6.76
N GLU A 15 -4.99 -1.22 -7.35
CA GLU A 15 -6.12 -2.04 -7.77
C GLU A 15 -5.75 -3.01 -8.90
N GLY A 16 -5.01 -2.53 -9.89
CA GLY A 16 -4.56 -3.35 -11.01
C GLY A 16 -3.67 -4.50 -10.58
N PHE A 17 -2.67 -4.23 -9.74
CA PHE A 17 -1.81 -5.28 -9.19
C PHE A 17 -2.58 -6.25 -8.29
N LEU A 18 -3.54 -5.76 -7.51
CA LEU A 18 -4.39 -6.61 -6.68
C LEU A 18 -5.24 -7.56 -7.52
N SER A 19 -5.83 -7.07 -8.59
CA SER A 19 -6.60 -7.88 -9.55
C SER A 19 -5.75 -8.98 -10.18
N GLU A 20 -4.54 -8.65 -10.61
CA GLU A 20 -3.60 -9.63 -11.17
C GLU A 20 -3.18 -10.66 -10.11
N ALA A 21 -2.92 -10.23 -8.88
CA ALA A 21 -2.58 -11.15 -7.79
C ALA A 21 -3.70 -12.18 -7.53
N ARG A 22 -4.96 -11.76 -7.56
CA ARG A 22 -6.11 -12.67 -7.44
C ARG A 22 -6.15 -13.71 -8.56
N GLN A 23 -5.93 -13.28 -9.80
CA GLN A 23 -5.89 -14.18 -10.95
C GLN A 23 -4.71 -15.15 -10.84
N ASP A 24 -3.55 -14.66 -10.40
CA ASP A 24 -2.36 -15.48 -10.20
C ASP A 24 -2.59 -16.60 -9.17
N LEU A 25 -3.26 -16.29 -8.06
CA LEU A 25 -3.59 -17.30 -7.05
C LEU A 25 -4.50 -18.38 -7.64
N ASP A 26 -5.55 -17.99 -8.36
CA ASP A 26 -6.50 -18.91 -9.00
C ASP A 26 -5.80 -19.83 -10.02
N LEU A 27 -4.76 -19.35 -10.68
CA LEU A 27 -3.97 -20.09 -11.67
C LEU A 27 -2.75 -20.78 -11.07
N ALA A 28 -2.63 -20.82 -9.75
CA ALA A 28 -1.47 -21.37 -9.03
C ALA A 28 -0.12 -20.77 -9.44
N ARG A 29 -0.12 -19.50 -9.82
CA ARG A 29 1.09 -18.72 -10.11
C ARG A 29 1.56 -18.00 -8.86
N PHE A 30 2.09 -18.76 -7.90
CA PHE A 30 2.33 -18.27 -6.55
C PHE A 30 3.38 -17.17 -6.46
N ARG A 31 4.52 -17.33 -7.12
CA ARG A 31 5.54 -16.27 -7.20
C ARG A 31 4.95 -14.97 -7.74
N SER A 32 4.24 -15.06 -8.85
CA SER A 32 3.61 -13.89 -9.50
C SER A 32 2.57 -13.24 -8.59
N CYS A 33 1.78 -14.06 -7.87
CA CYS A 33 0.82 -13.58 -6.88
C CYS A 33 1.52 -12.75 -5.79
N VAL A 34 2.59 -13.26 -5.20
CA VAL A 34 3.35 -12.55 -4.16
C VAL A 34 3.94 -11.25 -4.70
N SER A 35 4.50 -11.28 -5.91
CA SER A 35 5.06 -10.10 -6.58
C SER A 35 4.01 -9.01 -6.80
N ASN A 36 2.85 -9.38 -7.37
CA ASN A 36 1.76 -8.45 -7.63
C ASN A 36 1.12 -7.94 -6.32
N ALA A 37 0.98 -8.80 -5.31
CA ALA A 37 0.51 -8.39 -3.99
C ALA A 37 1.45 -7.36 -3.35
N GLN A 38 2.76 -7.56 -3.42
CA GLN A 38 3.75 -6.61 -2.92
C GLN A 38 3.62 -5.25 -3.63
N LEU A 39 3.49 -5.23 -4.95
CA LEU A 39 3.30 -4.00 -5.72
C LEU A 39 1.99 -3.30 -5.39
N SER A 40 0.93 -4.05 -5.14
CA SER A 40 -0.35 -3.50 -4.67
C SER A 40 -0.21 -2.83 -3.31
N ILE A 41 0.45 -3.47 -2.35
CA ILE A 41 0.72 -2.92 -1.01
C ILE A 41 1.54 -1.64 -1.10
N GLU A 42 2.60 -1.65 -1.89
CA GLU A 42 3.45 -0.48 -2.13
C GLU A 42 2.65 0.70 -2.67
N ASN A 43 1.81 0.46 -3.68
CA ASN A 43 1.02 1.52 -4.28
C ASN A 43 -0.16 1.96 -3.42
N ALA A 44 -0.71 1.09 -2.57
CA ALA A 44 -1.69 1.48 -1.55
C ALA A 44 -1.07 2.48 -0.55
N ALA A 45 0.14 2.21 -0.08
CA ALA A 45 0.88 3.14 0.78
C ALA A 45 1.19 4.46 0.06
N LYS A 46 1.63 4.40 -1.19
CA LYS A 46 1.89 5.59 -2.03
C LYS A 46 0.63 6.41 -2.32
N THR A 47 -0.54 5.77 -2.39
CA THR A 47 -1.83 6.45 -2.49
C THR A 47 -2.03 7.39 -1.31
N VAL A 48 -1.80 6.90 -0.10
CA VAL A 48 -1.95 7.71 1.12
C VAL A 48 -0.92 8.84 1.17
N ILE A 49 0.34 8.56 0.83
CA ILE A 49 1.39 9.59 0.76
C ILE A 49 0.97 10.71 -0.21
N ALA A 50 0.43 10.36 -1.37
CA ALA A 50 -0.01 11.31 -2.38
C ALA A 50 -1.13 12.24 -1.93
N LEU A 51 -1.87 11.90 -0.87
CA LEU A 51 -2.86 12.80 -0.26
C LEU A 51 -2.21 13.96 0.49
N PHE A 52 -0.97 13.80 0.94
CA PHE A 52 -0.28 14.76 1.82
C PHE A 52 0.93 15.43 1.17
N GLY A 53 1.41 14.93 0.05
CA GLY A 53 2.58 15.50 -0.61
C GLY A 53 3.13 14.64 -1.74
N PRO A 54 4.33 14.97 -2.24
CA PRO A 54 4.96 14.23 -3.32
C PRO A 54 5.35 12.81 -2.88
N VAL A 55 5.29 11.88 -3.82
CA VAL A 55 5.62 10.46 -3.60
C VAL A 55 7.06 10.19 -4.08
N GLY A 56 7.88 9.61 -3.21
CA GLY A 56 9.24 9.19 -3.55
C GLY A 56 9.26 7.93 -4.44
N LYS A 57 10.41 7.73 -5.10
CA LYS A 57 10.68 6.53 -5.89
C LYS A 57 11.31 5.45 -5.01
N THR A 58 10.52 4.79 -4.20
CA THR A 58 10.99 3.76 -3.27
C THR A 58 10.10 2.53 -3.32
N HIS A 59 10.64 1.37 -2.96
CA HIS A 59 9.89 0.13 -2.70
C HIS A 59 9.55 -0.02 -1.21
N GLU A 60 9.89 0.96 -0.39
CA GLU A 60 9.63 0.97 1.05
C GLU A 60 8.90 2.25 1.50
N PRO A 61 7.69 2.51 0.96
CA PRO A 61 6.95 3.75 1.25
C PRO A 61 6.48 3.86 2.71
N TRP A 62 6.56 2.78 3.48
CA TRP A 62 6.22 2.80 4.91
C TRP A 62 7.07 3.78 5.71
N CYS A 63 8.32 4.02 5.29
CA CYS A 63 9.19 5.03 5.90
C CYS A 63 8.62 6.44 5.73
N GLU A 64 8.11 6.75 4.54
CA GLU A 64 7.48 8.05 4.26
C GLU A 64 6.18 8.23 5.04
N LEU A 65 5.36 7.16 5.19
CA LEU A 65 4.15 7.20 6.02
C LEU A 65 4.48 7.50 7.48
N LYS A 66 5.52 6.86 8.03
CA LYS A 66 5.98 7.13 9.40
C LYS A 66 6.48 8.57 9.56
N ALA A 67 7.18 9.10 8.56
CA ALA A 67 7.64 10.48 8.57
C ALA A 67 6.46 11.46 8.60
N LEU A 68 5.41 11.22 7.81
CA LEU A 68 4.20 12.04 7.81
C LEU A 68 3.49 12.03 9.16
N LEU A 69 3.46 10.89 9.84
CA LEU A 69 2.91 10.77 11.21
C LEU A 69 3.74 11.54 12.22
N ALA A 70 5.07 11.45 12.14
CA ALA A 70 5.99 12.14 13.04
C ALA A 70 5.96 13.66 12.85
N GLU A 71 5.74 14.15 11.64
CA GLU A 71 5.63 15.57 11.30
C GLU A 71 4.24 16.17 11.60
N GLU A 72 3.33 15.36 12.11
CA GLU A 72 1.95 15.75 12.46
C GLU A 72 1.16 16.31 11.25
N VAL A 73 1.50 15.88 10.04
CA VAL A 73 0.80 16.25 8.79
C VAL A 73 -0.51 15.50 8.65
N VAL A 74 -0.57 14.26 9.17
CA VAL A 74 -1.76 13.42 9.13
C VAL A 74 -2.71 13.84 10.24
N PRO A 75 -4.00 14.10 9.92
CA PRO A 75 -4.99 14.41 10.97
C PRO A 75 -5.06 13.29 12.01
N GLN A 76 -5.21 13.67 13.26
CA GLN A 76 -5.23 12.74 14.40
C GLN A 76 -6.29 11.64 14.22
N VAL A 77 -7.44 11.94 13.63
CA VAL A 77 -8.52 10.98 13.38
C VAL A 77 -8.14 9.88 12.37
N LEU A 78 -7.11 10.10 11.57
CA LEU A 78 -6.60 9.14 10.57
C LEU A 78 -5.31 8.45 11.03
N GLY A 79 -4.71 8.92 12.12
CA GLY A 79 -3.39 8.47 12.57
C GLY A 79 -3.30 6.96 12.79
N GLU A 80 -4.28 6.36 13.44
CA GLU A 80 -4.32 4.93 13.73
C GLU A 80 -4.35 4.08 12.45
N GLN A 81 -5.15 4.48 11.47
CA GLN A 81 -5.25 3.76 10.20
C GLN A 81 -3.99 3.89 9.36
N VAL A 82 -3.37 5.07 9.35
CA VAL A 82 -2.10 5.30 8.65
C VAL A 82 -0.97 4.51 9.32
N GLU A 83 -0.92 4.47 10.66
CA GLU A 83 0.03 3.61 11.39
C GLU A 83 -0.14 2.13 11.05
N ARG A 84 -1.38 1.67 11.01
CA ARG A 84 -1.68 0.28 10.64
C ARG A 84 -1.21 -0.04 9.23
N LEU A 85 -1.50 0.83 8.27
CA LEU A 85 -1.02 0.67 6.89
C LEU A 85 0.50 0.64 6.82
N ALA A 86 1.19 1.55 7.51
CA ALA A 86 2.64 1.59 7.55
C ALA A 86 3.24 0.31 8.15
N ALA A 87 2.66 -0.19 9.24
CA ALA A 87 3.12 -1.42 9.90
C ALA A 87 2.97 -2.65 9.00
N ILE A 88 1.85 -2.75 8.28
CA ILE A 88 1.61 -3.85 7.33
C ILE A 88 2.56 -3.74 6.13
N ALA A 89 2.68 -2.55 5.54
CA ALA A 89 3.55 -2.30 4.39
C ALA A 89 5.04 -2.57 4.69
N ALA A 90 5.47 -2.36 5.93
CA ALA A 90 6.84 -2.64 6.36
C ALA A 90 7.23 -4.11 6.24
N ARG A 91 6.27 -5.04 6.26
CA ARG A 91 6.51 -6.47 6.13
C ARG A 91 6.64 -6.95 4.67
N TYR A 92 6.25 -6.11 3.70
CA TYR A 92 6.28 -6.42 2.26
C TYR A 92 7.00 -5.30 1.51
N GLY A 93 8.31 -5.26 1.64
CA GLY A 93 9.14 -4.22 1.04
C GLY A 93 10.15 -4.75 0.03
N LEU A 94 11.33 -4.18 0.07
CA LEU A 94 12.43 -4.45 -0.87
C LEU A 94 12.87 -5.92 -0.86
N LYS A 95 12.85 -6.57 0.31
CA LYS A 95 13.21 -7.99 0.45
C LYS A 95 12.31 -8.88 -0.40
N GLU A 96 11.00 -8.71 -0.30
CA GLU A 96 10.02 -9.47 -1.06
C GLU A 96 10.16 -9.22 -2.56
N HIS A 97 10.47 -7.99 -2.95
CA HIS A 97 10.74 -7.63 -4.33
C HIS A 97 11.92 -8.45 -4.90
N PHE A 98 13.04 -8.50 -4.19
CA PHE A 98 14.19 -9.31 -4.62
C PHE A 98 13.90 -10.81 -4.61
N LEU A 99 13.22 -11.31 -3.58
CA LEU A 99 12.91 -12.74 -3.49
C LEU A 99 11.98 -13.21 -4.62
N THR A 100 11.02 -12.37 -5.03
CA THR A 100 10.11 -12.71 -6.14
C THR A 100 10.80 -12.67 -7.49
N ASP A 101 11.84 -11.88 -7.67
CA ASP A 101 12.59 -11.79 -8.93
C ASP A 101 13.73 -12.81 -9.01
N TYR A 102 14.47 -13.02 -7.94
CA TYR A 102 15.71 -13.79 -7.95
C TYR A 102 15.71 -15.01 -7.04
N GLY A 103 14.76 -15.14 -6.12
CA GLY A 103 14.74 -16.19 -5.13
C GLY A 103 15.79 -16.01 -4.04
N ASP A 104 16.14 -17.10 -3.37
CA ASP A 104 17.19 -17.13 -2.35
C ASP A 104 18.48 -17.69 -2.96
N GLU A 105 19.39 -16.78 -3.33
CA GLU A 105 20.65 -17.13 -4.00
C GLU A 105 21.57 -17.93 -3.08
N THR A 106 21.56 -17.69 -1.78
CA THR A 106 22.42 -18.37 -0.80
C THR A 106 22.01 -19.83 -0.62
N ARG A 107 20.73 -20.16 -0.78
CA ARG A 107 20.18 -21.51 -0.68
C ARG A 107 19.94 -22.16 -2.04
N PHE A 108 20.26 -21.46 -3.12
CA PHE A 108 20.00 -21.90 -4.51
C PHE A 108 18.55 -22.26 -4.78
N LEU A 109 17.62 -21.47 -4.21
CA LEU A 109 16.19 -21.63 -4.40
C LEU A 109 15.65 -20.58 -5.36
N SER A 110 15.16 -21.02 -6.51
CA SER A 110 14.48 -20.12 -7.45
C SER A 110 13.17 -19.59 -6.85
N PRO A 111 12.63 -18.45 -7.33
CA PRO A 111 11.37 -17.94 -6.84
C PRO A 111 10.22 -18.95 -6.90
N TRP A 112 10.17 -19.78 -7.91
CA TRP A 112 9.11 -20.79 -8.08
C TRP A 112 9.18 -21.93 -7.06
N ARG A 113 10.36 -22.20 -6.53
CA ARG A 113 10.56 -23.17 -5.45
C ARG A 113 10.39 -22.55 -4.07
N LEU A 114 10.59 -21.23 -3.97
CA LEU A 114 10.54 -20.51 -2.70
C LEU A 114 9.11 -20.20 -2.28
N PHE A 115 8.23 -19.82 -3.22
CA PHE A 115 6.87 -19.40 -2.92
C PHE A 115 5.85 -20.50 -3.22
N GLY A 116 5.03 -20.83 -2.24
CA GLY A 116 3.93 -21.76 -2.33
C GLY A 116 2.56 -21.10 -2.15
N GLN A 117 1.52 -21.92 -2.11
CA GLN A 117 0.13 -21.46 -2.01
C GLN A 117 -0.13 -20.63 -0.75
N GLU A 118 0.42 -21.03 0.39
CA GLU A 118 0.21 -20.33 1.66
C GLU A 118 0.82 -18.93 1.63
N ASP A 119 2.04 -18.79 1.07
CA ASP A 119 2.71 -17.50 0.90
C ASP A 119 1.88 -16.57 0.02
N ALA A 120 1.38 -17.10 -1.08
CA ALA A 120 0.57 -16.35 -2.04
C ALA A 120 -0.77 -15.92 -1.44
N ALA A 121 -1.46 -16.82 -0.75
CA ALA A 121 -2.74 -16.53 -0.09
C ALA A 121 -2.59 -15.45 0.99
N GLU A 122 -1.55 -15.54 1.81
CA GLU A 122 -1.25 -14.54 2.84
C GLU A 122 -0.91 -13.17 2.23
N ALA A 123 -0.07 -13.14 1.20
CA ALA A 123 0.29 -11.91 0.51
C ALA A 123 -0.93 -11.23 -0.12
N LEU A 124 -1.80 -12.01 -0.77
CA LEU A 124 -3.04 -11.50 -1.35
C LEU A 124 -3.96 -10.91 -0.29
N GLU A 125 -4.21 -11.61 0.80
CA GLU A 125 -5.04 -11.11 1.91
C GLU A 125 -4.48 -9.80 2.48
N THR A 126 -3.17 -9.71 2.64
CA THR A 126 -2.48 -8.51 3.10
C THR A 126 -2.67 -7.35 2.12
N ALA A 127 -2.54 -7.62 0.82
CA ALA A 127 -2.77 -6.61 -0.22
C ALA A 127 -4.22 -6.09 -0.23
N GLU A 128 -5.19 -6.97 -0.06
CA GLU A 128 -6.61 -6.60 0.06
C GLU A 128 -6.85 -5.68 1.26
N THR A 129 -6.26 -5.99 2.40
CA THR A 129 -6.33 -5.16 3.61
C THR A 129 -5.71 -3.77 3.37
N CYS A 130 -4.54 -3.70 2.76
CA CYS A 130 -3.87 -2.42 2.47
C CYS A 130 -4.66 -1.58 1.48
N PHE A 131 -5.21 -2.19 0.45
CA PHE A 131 -6.04 -1.49 -0.53
C PHE A 131 -7.30 -0.90 0.13
N ALA A 132 -7.99 -1.66 0.95
CA ALA A 132 -9.16 -1.21 1.70
C ALA A 132 -8.82 -0.05 2.65
N LEU A 133 -7.69 -0.13 3.36
CA LEU A 133 -7.21 0.95 4.23
C LEU A 133 -6.91 2.23 3.44
N ALA A 134 -6.24 2.12 2.29
CA ALA A 134 -5.94 3.28 1.44
C ALA A 134 -7.22 3.96 0.94
N GLN A 135 -8.21 3.18 0.50
CA GLN A 135 -9.51 3.70 0.10
C GLN A 135 -10.23 4.42 1.26
N GLU A 136 -10.25 3.81 2.43
CA GLU A 136 -10.90 4.37 3.60
C GLU A 136 -10.22 5.67 4.05
N ILE A 137 -8.90 5.68 4.16
CA ILE A 137 -8.12 6.87 4.53
C ILE A 137 -8.39 8.00 3.55
N GLY A 138 -8.33 7.74 2.24
CA GLY A 138 -8.59 8.73 1.20
C GLY A 138 -10.00 9.28 1.26
N SER A 139 -11.00 8.43 1.42
CA SER A 139 -12.40 8.84 1.53
C SER A 139 -12.67 9.69 2.77
N ARG A 140 -12.08 9.34 3.90
CA ARG A 140 -12.21 10.11 5.14
C ARG A 140 -11.46 11.44 5.07
N TRP A 141 -10.28 11.45 4.45
CA TRP A 141 -9.50 12.68 4.24
C TRP A 141 -10.25 13.69 3.40
N LEU A 142 -10.90 13.25 2.31
CA LEU A 142 -11.66 14.10 1.42
C LEU A 142 -12.96 14.64 2.05
N LYS A 143 -13.49 13.97 3.07
CA LYS A 143 -14.68 14.38 3.81
C LYS A 143 -14.38 15.20 5.06
N ALA A 144 -13.10 15.26 5.49
CA ALA A 144 -12.72 16.03 6.66
C ALA A 144 -12.95 17.53 6.42
N PRO A 145 -13.54 18.29 7.38
CA PRO A 145 -13.69 19.74 7.23
C PRO A 145 -12.30 20.38 7.13
N THR A 146 -12.16 21.31 6.19
CA THR A 146 -10.95 22.12 6.08
C THR A 146 -11.01 23.21 7.16
N ASP A 147 -9.85 23.67 7.66
CA ASP A 147 -9.78 24.74 8.66
C ASP A 147 -10.51 26.03 8.20
N LYS A 148 -10.70 26.20 6.88
CA LYS A 148 -11.45 27.32 6.31
C LYS A 148 -12.97 27.16 6.45
N GLU A 149 -13.48 25.93 6.46
CA GLU A 149 -14.91 25.65 6.65
C GLU A 149 -15.30 25.77 8.12
N SER A 150 -14.41 25.36 9.04
CA SER A 150 -14.67 25.48 10.47
C SER A 150 -14.68 26.95 10.96
N ALA A 151 -13.96 27.84 10.30
CA ALA A 151 -13.97 29.27 10.60
C ALA A 151 -15.22 30.00 10.07
N ALA A 152 -15.91 29.45 9.06
CA ALA A 152 -17.13 30.01 8.50
C ALA A 152 -18.39 29.65 9.32
N GLU A 153 -18.37 28.56 10.08
CA GLU A 153 -19.49 28.13 10.93
C GLU A 153 -19.51 28.83 12.30
N THR A 154 -18.43 29.51 12.68
CA THR A 154 -18.32 30.24 13.95
C THR A 154 -18.57 31.77 13.85
N SER A 155 -18.91 32.24 12.69
CA SER A 155 -19.31 33.63 12.45
C SER A 155 -20.76 33.69 11.98
#